data_7b432e83ec1acd369c1aa92f5b9ab93f
#
_entry.id   7b432e83ec1acd369c1aa92f5b9ab93f
#
_cell.length_a   1.000
_cell.length_b   1.000
_cell.length_c   1.000
_cell.angle_alpha   90.00
_cell.angle_beta   90.00
_cell.angle_gamma   90.00
#
_symmetry.space_group_name_H-M   'P 1'
#
loop_
_entity.id
_entity.type
_entity.pdbx_description
1 polymer ?
#
loop_
_entity_poly.entity_id
_entity_poly.type
_entity_poly.pdbx_seq_one_letter_code
_entity_poly.pdbx_strand_id
1 'polypeptide(L)'
;TFQEFSQRYADSSQLGEIPIPELRRQDIKNRQNSISDLPEEIKNKYSKKITEHFQKASDLYEEMLEAGIAKECSRFILPLATPTRIYMTGSCRSWIHYIKLRSANGTQEEHKQIALNCRTIFKENFPIVSKALDW
;
A
#
# COMPACT_ATOMS: atom_id res chain seq x y z
N THR A 1 7.16 17.75 1.45
CA THR A 1 7.66 17.41 0.10
C THR A 1 7.49 15.94 -0.14
N PHE A 2 7.08 15.56 -1.35
CA PHE A 2 6.90 14.17 -1.77
C PHE A 2 7.76 13.90 -3.00
N GLN A 3 8.33 12.70 -3.07
CA GLN A 3 9.00 12.18 -4.25
C GLN A 3 8.56 10.72 -4.41
N GLU A 4 7.97 10.40 -5.55
CA GLU A 4 7.45 9.07 -5.85
C GLU A 4 8.23 8.45 -7.02
N PHE A 5 8.41 7.11 -6.95
CA PHE A 5 8.93 6.32 -8.05
C PHE A 5 8.02 6.43 -9.28
N SER A 6 8.58 6.82 -10.41
CA SER A 6 7.81 7.05 -11.62
C SER A 6 7.81 5.83 -12.55
N GLN A 7 6.66 5.18 -12.67
CA GLN A 7 6.42 4.09 -13.63
C GLN A 7 6.42 4.53 -15.11
N ARG A 8 6.57 5.82 -15.40
CA ARG A 8 6.79 6.30 -16.78
C ARG A 8 8.23 6.16 -17.21
N TYR A 9 9.18 6.30 -16.28
CA TYR A 9 10.61 6.35 -16.57
C TYR A 9 11.33 5.07 -16.15
N ALA A 10 10.88 4.43 -15.09
CA ALA A 10 11.50 3.26 -14.53
C ALA A 10 10.57 2.04 -14.62
N ASP A 11 11.19 0.87 -14.73
CA ASP A 11 10.49 -0.41 -14.76
C ASP A 11 9.94 -0.75 -13.37
N SER A 12 8.66 -1.07 -13.29
CA SER A 12 7.99 -1.41 -12.03
C SER A 12 8.49 -2.73 -11.43
N SER A 13 9.08 -3.63 -12.21
CA SER A 13 9.70 -4.87 -11.72
C SER A 13 10.82 -4.61 -10.71
N GLN A 14 11.46 -3.43 -10.76
CA GLN A 14 12.49 -3.00 -9.79
C GLN A 14 11.94 -2.80 -8.37
N LEU A 15 10.62 -2.75 -8.17
CA LEU A 15 9.97 -2.56 -6.88
C LEU A 15 9.60 -3.87 -6.19
N GLY A 16 9.84 -5.01 -6.84
CA GLY A 16 9.55 -6.35 -6.33
C GLY A 16 8.16 -6.87 -6.71
N GLU A 17 7.78 -7.98 -6.13
CA GLU A 17 6.52 -8.66 -6.40
C GLU A 17 5.31 -7.83 -5.96
N ILE A 18 4.19 -7.98 -6.68
CA ILE A 18 2.93 -7.33 -6.33
C ILE A 18 2.34 -8.05 -5.10
N PRO A 19 2.16 -7.37 -3.98
CA PRO A 19 1.68 -8.01 -2.76
C PRO A 19 0.22 -8.45 -2.89
N ILE A 20 -0.09 -9.64 -2.38
CA ILE A 20 -1.47 -10.10 -2.28
C ILE A 20 -2.13 -9.37 -1.11
N PRO A 21 -3.26 -8.66 -1.33
CA PRO A 21 -3.95 -7.97 -0.25
C PRO A 21 -4.54 -8.96 0.76
N GLU A 22 -4.56 -8.59 2.03
CA GLU A 22 -5.35 -9.32 3.03
C GLU A 22 -6.84 -9.19 2.71
N LEU A 23 -7.49 -10.33 2.46
CA LEU A 23 -8.91 -10.33 2.10
C LEU A 23 -9.79 -10.22 3.34
N ARG A 24 -10.64 -9.18 3.37
CA ARG A 24 -11.55 -8.86 4.46
C ARG A 24 -12.98 -8.72 3.92
N ARG A 25 -13.96 -8.97 4.78
CA ARG A 25 -15.37 -8.77 4.46
C ARG A 25 -15.73 -7.29 4.49
N GLN A 26 -16.59 -6.86 3.57
CA GLN A 26 -17.15 -5.50 3.57
C GLN A 26 -18.01 -5.27 4.82
N ASP A 27 -17.78 -4.18 5.54
CA ASP A 27 -18.66 -3.72 6.60
C ASP A 27 -19.97 -3.15 6.01
N ILE A 28 -21.10 -3.67 6.45
CA ILE A 28 -22.42 -3.26 5.94
C ILE A 28 -22.81 -1.86 6.45
N LYS A 29 -22.39 -1.50 7.66
CA LYS A 29 -22.74 -0.22 8.29
C LYS A 29 -21.81 0.92 7.84
N ASN A 30 -20.54 0.63 7.72
CA ASN A 30 -19.53 1.61 7.29
C ASN A 30 -18.84 1.13 6.02
N ARG A 31 -19.21 1.71 4.88
CA ARG A 31 -18.66 1.35 3.56
C ARG A 31 -17.15 1.58 3.42
N GLN A 32 -16.55 2.38 4.28
CA GLN A 32 -15.10 2.64 4.29
C GLN A 32 -14.33 1.63 5.15
N ASN A 33 -15.04 0.78 5.89
CA ASN A 33 -14.46 -0.19 6.81
C ASN A 33 -14.52 -1.61 6.25
N SER A 34 -13.62 -2.47 6.73
CA SER A 34 -13.59 -3.90 6.45
C SER A 34 -13.43 -4.68 7.75
N ILE A 35 -13.88 -5.93 7.77
CA ILE A 35 -13.92 -6.79 8.95
C ILE A 35 -13.13 -8.06 8.65
N SER A 36 -12.17 -8.41 9.50
CA SER A 36 -11.27 -9.56 9.34
C SER A 36 -11.92 -10.89 9.78
N ASP A 37 -13.17 -11.13 9.38
CA ASP A 37 -13.94 -12.34 9.71
C ASP A 37 -14.31 -13.19 8.49
N LEU A 38 -13.62 -12.97 7.36
CA LEU A 38 -13.87 -13.75 6.16
C LEU A 38 -13.38 -15.20 6.36
N PRO A 39 -14.20 -16.23 5.99
CA PRO A 39 -13.81 -17.62 6.10
C PRO A 39 -12.52 -17.94 5.34
N GLU A 40 -11.64 -18.75 5.94
CA GLU A 40 -10.34 -19.10 5.36
C GLU A 40 -10.45 -19.78 3.99
N GLU A 41 -11.49 -20.59 3.77
CA GLU A 41 -11.73 -21.21 2.46
C GLU A 41 -11.92 -20.15 1.36
N ILE A 42 -12.70 -19.09 1.66
CA ILE A 42 -12.93 -17.98 0.74
C ILE A 42 -11.64 -17.19 0.51
N LYS A 43 -10.89 -16.89 1.58
CA LYS A 43 -9.60 -16.21 1.48
C LYS A 43 -8.65 -16.97 0.59
N ASN A 44 -8.44 -18.26 0.85
CA ASN A 44 -7.52 -19.11 0.10
C ASN A 44 -7.90 -19.22 -1.39
N LYS A 45 -9.20 -19.43 -1.67
CA LYS A 45 -9.72 -19.48 -3.03
C LYS A 45 -9.42 -18.21 -3.83
N TYR A 46 -9.69 -17.03 -3.24
CA TYR A 46 -9.50 -15.78 -3.97
C TYR A 46 -8.06 -15.28 -3.95
N SER A 47 -7.28 -15.55 -2.90
CA SER A 47 -5.84 -15.27 -2.91
C SER A 47 -5.14 -15.99 -4.06
N LYS A 48 -5.44 -17.27 -4.28
CA LYS A 48 -4.91 -18.02 -5.43
C LYS A 48 -5.26 -17.38 -6.77
N LYS A 49 -6.52 -16.99 -6.97
CA LYS A 49 -6.96 -16.33 -8.20
C LYS A 49 -6.30 -14.95 -8.41
N ILE A 50 -6.09 -14.22 -7.32
CA ILE A 50 -5.39 -12.92 -7.35
C ILE A 50 -3.93 -13.13 -7.75
N THR A 51 -3.25 -14.11 -7.14
CA THR A 51 -1.87 -14.46 -7.52
C THR A 51 -1.74 -14.79 -9.00
N GLU A 52 -2.61 -15.65 -9.51
CA GLU A 52 -2.63 -16.02 -10.94
C GLU A 52 -2.88 -14.80 -11.85
N HIS A 53 -3.76 -13.89 -11.43
CA HIS A 53 -4.05 -12.67 -12.17
C HIS A 53 -2.88 -11.70 -12.16
N PHE A 54 -2.23 -11.51 -11.02
CA PHE A 54 -1.08 -10.62 -10.88
C PHE A 54 0.12 -11.14 -11.67
N GLN A 55 0.35 -12.45 -11.67
CA GLN A 55 1.40 -13.06 -12.48
C GLN A 55 1.17 -12.78 -13.97
N LYS A 56 -0.03 -13.04 -14.48
CA LYS A 56 -0.37 -12.76 -15.88
C LYS A 56 -0.22 -11.28 -16.26
N ALA A 57 -0.55 -10.38 -15.33
CA ALA A 57 -0.37 -8.95 -15.58
C ALA A 57 1.12 -8.57 -15.64
N SER A 58 1.95 -9.15 -14.78
CA SER A 58 3.40 -8.96 -14.79
C SER A 58 4.04 -9.52 -16.06
N ASP A 59 3.69 -10.75 -16.43
CA ASP A 59 4.20 -11.40 -17.65
C ASP A 59 3.87 -10.56 -18.91
N LEU A 60 2.61 -10.09 -19.00
CA LEU A 60 2.17 -9.26 -20.12
C LEU A 60 2.88 -7.90 -20.13
N TYR A 61 3.11 -7.30 -18.95
CA TYR A 61 3.86 -6.05 -18.85
C TYR A 61 5.29 -6.20 -19.39
N GLU A 62 5.99 -7.26 -19.00
CA GLU A 62 7.34 -7.57 -19.47
C GLU A 62 7.34 -7.84 -20.99
N GLU A 63 6.42 -8.64 -21.50
CA GLU A 63 6.27 -8.91 -22.94
C GLU A 63 6.06 -7.61 -23.74
N MET A 64 5.23 -6.69 -23.22
CA MET A 64 5.01 -5.38 -23.86
C MET A 64 6.28 -4.54 -23.90
N LEU A 65 7.10 -4.55 -22.86
CA LEU A 65 8.38 -3.82 -22.83
C LEU A 65 9.38 -4.43 -23.78
N GLU A 66 9.49 -5.76 -23.85
CA GLU A 66 10.34 -6.47 -24.81
C GLU A 66 9.94 -6.20 -26.27
N ALA A 67 8.64 -6.06 -26.52
CA ALA A 67 8.11 -5.66 -27.83
C ALA A 67 8.36 -4.16 -28.16
N GLY A 68 9.00 -3.40 -27.26
CA GLY A 68 9.32 -1.99 -27.46
C GLY A 68 8.18 -1.03 -27.17
N ILE A 69 7.11 -1.48 -26.51
CA ILE A 69 6.00 -0.61 -26.10
C ILE A 69 6.47 0.28 -24.95
N ALA A 70 6.16 1.57 -25.04
CA ALA A 70 6.59 2.56 -24.05
C ALA A 70 6.02 2.23 -22.65
N LYS A 71 6.87 2.41 -21.61
CA LYS A 71 6.47 2.20 -20.19
C LYS A 71 5.20 2.96 -19.82
N GLU A 72 5.00 4.16 -20.35
CA GLU A 72 3.80 4.95 -20.09
C GLU A 72 2.51 4.30 -20.62
N CYS A 73 2.60 3.42 -21.62
CA CYS A 73 1.49 2.63 -22.14
C CYS A 73 1.37 1.29 -21.40
N SER A 74 2.48 0.56 -21.25
CA SER A 74 2.49 -0.76 -20.63
C SER A 74 1.99 -0.75 -19.18
N ARG A 75 2.27 0.31 -18.42
CA ARG A 75 1.85 0.42 -17.01
C ARG A 75 0.33 0.40 -16.78
N PHE A 76 -0.49 0.64 -17.80
CA PHE A 76 -1.96 0.64 -17.65
C PHE A 76 -2.55 -0.73 -17.36
N ILE A 77 -1.80 -1.81 -17.64
CA ILE A 77 -2.25 -3.18 -17.35
C ILE A 77 -1.89 -3.63 -15.93
N LEU A 78 -1.03 -2.88 -15.22
CA LEU A 78 -0.58 -3.25 -13.90
C LEU A 78 -1.72 -3.16 -12.89
N PRO A 79 -1.85 -4.14 -11.98
CA PRO A 79 -2.82 -4.10 -10.90
C PRO A 79 -2.65 -2.87 -10.01
N LEU A 80 -3.75 -2.39 -9.41
CA LEU A 80 -3.73 -1.29 -8.46
C LEU A 80 -2.82 -1.55 -7.24
N ALA A 81 -2.60 -2.83 -6.91
CA ALA A 81 -1.72 -3.26 -5.83
C ALA A 81 -0.22 -3.20 -6.20
N THR A 82 0.14 -2.81 -7.42
CA THR A 82 1.53 -2.67 -7.83
C THR A 82 2.28 -1.75 -6.88
N PRO A 83 3.41 -2.20 -6.29
CA PRO A 83 4.13 -1.42 -5.30
C PRO A 83 4.71 -0.13 -5.89
N THR A 84 4.84 0.87 -5.05
CA THR A 84 5.57 2.10 -5.35
C THR A 84 6.52 2.43 -4.21
N ARG A 85 7.40 3.39 -4.44
CA ARG A 85 8.30 3.92 -3.40
C ARG A 85 8.09 5.42 -3.29
N ILE A 86 7.72 5.87 -2.08
CA ILE A 86 7.50 7.28 -1.80
C ILE A 86 8.47 7.72 -0.71
N TYR A 87 9.17 8.83 -0.97
CA TYR A 87 9.89 9.56 0.05
C TYR A 87 9.07 10.77 0.47
N MET A 88 8.87 10.93 1.77
CA MET A 88 8.11 12.04 2.33
C MET A 88 8.96 12.78 3.37
N THR A 89 9.11 14.09 3.21
CA THR A 89 9.73 14.97 4.19
C THR A 89 8.71 15.96 4.72
N GLY A 90 8.65 16.11 6.03
CA GLY A 90 7.73 17.01 6.70
C GLY A 90 8.23 17.44 8.08
N SER A 91 7.62 18.48 8.64
CA SER A 91 7.87 18.87 10.03
C SER A 91 7.33 17.83 11.01
N CYS A 92 7.84 17.82 12.26
CA CYS A 92 7.28 16.98 13.33
C CYS A 92 5.77 17.19 13.48
N ARG A 93 5.27 18.43 13.35
CA ARG A 93 3.83 18.73 13.37
C ARG A 93 3.08 18.02 12.27
N SER A 94 3.60 18.01 11.05
CA SER A 94 2.98 17.32 9.91
C SER A 94 2.93 15.79 10.14
N TRP A 95 4.00 15.22 10.67
CA TRP A 95 4.06 13.81 11.00
C TRP A 95 3.08 13.42 12.13
N ILE A 96 2.97 14.24 13.19
CA ILE A 96 2.00 14.04 14.26
C ILE A 96 0.57 14.06 13.70
N HIS A 97 0.26 15.04 12.84
CA HIS A 97 -1.05 15.14 12.21
C HIS A 97 -1.36 13.93 11.33
N TYR A 98 -0.41 13.52 10.46
CA TYR A 98 -0.54 12.34 9.61
C TYR A 98 -0.80 11.08 10.42
N ILE A 99 0.02 10.82 11.43
CA ILE A 99 -0.09 9.63 12.29
C ILE A 99 -1.46 9.61 12.99
N LYS A 100 -1.88 10.71 13.61
CA LYS A 100 -3.21 10.80 14.27
C LYS A 100 -4.35 10.54 13.29
N LEU A 101 -4.30 11.15 12.12
CA LEU A 101 -5.36 11.04 11.11
C LEU A 101 -5.44 9.61 10.53
N ARG A 102 -4.29 9.01 10.21
CA ARG A 102 -4.25 7.72 9.50
C ARG A 102 -4.19 6.49 10.40
N SER A 103 -3.96 6.65 11.70
CA SER A 103 -4.16 5.56 12.66
C SER A 103 -5.59 5.48 13.22
N ALA A 104 -6.47 6.40 12.85
CA ALA A 104 -7.85 6.42 13.30
C ALA A 104 -8.74 5.37 12.59
N ASN A 105 -9.89 5.08 13.20
CA ASN A 105 -10.91 4.19 12.60
C ASN A 105 -11.42 4.76 11.26
N GLY A 106 -11.70 3.85 10.30
CA GLY A 106 -12.13 4.22 8.95
C GLY A 106 -10.98 4.47 7.97
N THR A 107 -9.73 4.40 8.42
CA THR A 107 -8.58 4.34 7.51
C THR A 107 -8.44 2.92 6.96
N GLN A 108 -8.13 2.79 5.67
CA GLN A 108 -7.79 1.51 5.07
C GLN A 108 -6.67 0.82 5.88
N GLU A 109 -6.82 -0.46 6.18
CA GLU A 109 -5.97 -1.17 7.15
C GLU A 109 -4.48 -1.12 6.77
N GLU A 110 -4.14 -1.29 5.50
CA GLU A 110 -2.76 -1.23 5.00
C GLU A 110 -2.14 0.17 5.26
N HIS A 111 -2.91 1.24 5.03
CA HIS A 111 -2.45 2.60 5.30
C HIS A 111 -2.34 2.88 6.81
N LYS A 112 -3.28 2.37 7.60
CA LYS A 112 -3.25 2.46 9.07
C LYS A 112 -2.01 1.79 9.64
N GLN A 113 -1.63 0.62 9.12
CA GLN A 113 -0.42 -0.08 9.54
C GLN A 113 0.84 0.74 9.25
N ILE A 114 0.92 1.40 8.09
CA ILE A 114 2.02 2.33 7.77
C ILE A 114 2.07 3.48 8.79
N ALA A 115 0.94 4.08 9.12
CA ALA A 115 0.88 5.16 10.09
C ALA A 115 1.30 4.72 11.51
N LEU A 116 0.92 3.50 11.92
CA LEU A 116 1.34 2.90 13.18
C LEU A 116 2.84 2.62 13.22
N ASN A 117 3.43 2.14 12.12
CA ASN A 117 4.87 1.94 12.00
C ASN A 117 5.61 3.29 12.09
N CYS A 118 5.12 4.33 11.41
CA CYS A 118 5.65 5.69 11.55
C CYS A 118 5.56 6.20 13.01
N ARG A 119 4.46 5.89 13.71
CA ARG A 119 4.31 6.24 15.13
C ARG A 119 5.38 5.56 15.99
N THR A 120 5.68 4.31 15.76
CA THR A 120 6.73 3.58 16.49
C THR A 120 8.09 4.26 16.31
N ILE A 121 8.48 4.54 15.07
CA ILE A 121 9.73 5.25 14.76
C ILE A 121 9.74 6.65 15.39
N PHE A 122 8.60 7.36 15.35
CA PHE A 122 8.48 8.68 15.95
C PHE A 122 8.69 8.63 17.47
N LYS A 123 8.13 7.63 18.16
CA LYS A 123 8.31 7.43 19.61
C LYS A 123 9.77 7.21 20.00
N GLU A 124 10.49 6.44 19.22
CA GLU A 124 11.92 6.15 19.47
C GLU A 124 12.79 7.40 19.32
N ASN A 125 12.49 8.26 18.36
CA ASN A 125 13.29 9.43 18.06
C ASN A 125 12.85 10.71 18.79
N PHE A 126 11.58 10.78 19.22
CA PHE A 126 11.00 11.94 19.91
C PHE A 126 10.23 11.53 21.19
N PRO A 127 10.90 10.90 22.18
CA PRO A 127 10.21 10.30 23.33
C PRO A 127 9.50 11.34 24.22
N ILE A 128 10.06 12.55 24.38
CA ILE A 128 9.44 13.61 25.18
C ILE A 128 8.14 14.10 24.52
N VAL A 129 8.16 14.32 23.21
CA VAL A 129 6.98 14.75 22.45
C VAL A 129 5.92 13.65 22.45
N SER A 130 6.34 12.40 22.28
CA SER A 130 5.44 11.23 22.27
C SER A 130 4.73 11.07 23.62
N LYS A 131 5.45 11.25 24.73
CA LYS A 131 4.87 11.25 26.08
C LYS A 131 3.82 12.36 26.25
N ALA A 132 4.07 13.56 25.73
CA ALA A 132 3.12 14.67 25.77
C ALA A 132 1.88 14.45 24.88
N LEU A 133 1.94 13.50 23.94
CA LEU A 133 0.84 13.13 23.05
C LEU A 133 0.08 11.88 23.52
N ASP A 134 0.45 11.29 24.65
CA ASP A 134 -0.07 10.02 25.17
C ASP A 134 0.10 8.84 24.18
N TRP A 135 1.25 8.78 23.55
CA TRP A 135 1.59 7.75 22.56
C TRP A 135 2.39 6.61 23.15
#